data_ad299e43a7434707c36085f1b40c75dc
#
_entry.id   ad299e43a7434707c36085f1b40c75dc
#
_cell.length_a   1.000
_cell.length_b   1.000
_cell.length_c   1.000
_cell.angle_alpha   90.00
_cell.angle_beta   90.00
_cell.angle_gamma   90.00
#
_symmetry.space_group_name_H-M   'P 1'
#
loop_
_entity.id
_entity.type
_entity.pdbx_description
1 polymer ?
#
loop_
_entity_poly.entity_id
_entity_poly.type
_entity_poly.pdbx_seq_one_letter_code
_entity_poly.pdbx_strand_id
1 'polypeptide(L)'
;MTRRREDPSTRRWLKLPHRPKDDYPLHWPAQAVSHNPATGRMLLPMGRGRKSLIIPGVVLGPGEAAGAVSLSKRRGGYEISVCVRVAEAGAMPPGQNQAAADPGIIHQTVTTDRHGNGLAVSGRGIRALKRHRGKRMRQIARKQKRCIKGSRRWKRLQAAKNTLAARTARRVKDLRHKGLRALVDWCVRHEVGELFVGDPRGVAGKRSGRKHNRRTSQWEIGEDLRLLKEKAQAAGIRCFTGDERGTSSTCPVCGAR
;
A
#
# COMPACT_ATOMS: atom_id res chain seq x y z
N MET A 1 -6.47 10.93 -31.15
CA MET A 1 -5.63 12.11 -31.48
C MET A 1 -5.87 12.67 -32.87
N THR A 2 -6.22 11.89 -33.85
CA THR A 2 -6.48 12.24 -35.26
C THR A 2 -7.69 13.19 -35.42
N ARG A 3 -8.84 12.87 -34.82
CA ARG A 3 -10.08 13.68 -34.99
C ARG A 3 -9.97 15.16 -34.60
N ARG A 4 -9.09 15.54 -33.67
CA ARG A 4 -8.94 16.94 -33.24
C ARG A 4 -8.14 17.79 -34.24
N ARG A 5 -7.40 17.18 -35.17
CA ARG A 5 -6.67 17.89 -36.23
C ARG A 5 -7.51 18.11 -37.46
N GLU A 6 -8.52 17.26 -37.69
CA GLU A 6 -9.31 17.22 -38.92
C GLU A 6 -10.54 18.14 -38.88
N ASP A 7 -11.08 18.43 -37.69
CA ASP A 7 -12.27 19.28 -37.54
C ASP A 7 -12.04 20.40 -36.51
N PRO A 8 -11.92 21.64 -36.95
CA PRO A 8 -11.75 22.81 -36.06
C PRO A 8 -12.89 23.00 -35.06
N SER A 9 -14.13 22.55 -35.36
CA SER A 9 -15.28 22.67 -34.48
C SER A 9 -15.15 21.78 -33.24
N THR A 10 -14.46 20.64 -33.35
CA THR A 10 -14.26 19.71 -32.27
C THR A 10 -13.15 20.15 -31.30
N ARG A 11 -12.26 21.09 -31.71
CA ARG A 11 -11.16 21.58 -30.83
C ARG A 11 -11.68 22.21 -29.55
N ARG A 12 -12.87 22.79 -29.59
CA ARG A 12 -13.46 23.47 -28.41
C ARG A 12 -13.93 22.49 -27.34
N TRP A 13 -14.31 21.27 -27.73
CA TRP A 13 -14.94 20.31 -26.85
C TRP A 13 -14.01 19.16 -26.44
N LEU A 14 -13.06 18.79 -27.30
CA LEU A 14 -12.10 17.72 -27.01
C LEU A 14 -10.95 18.25 -26.15
N LYS A 15 -11.01 18.00 -24.87
CA LYS A 15 -9.87 18.20 -23.97
C LYS A 15 -8.85 17.09 -24.19
N LEU A 16 -7.56 17.42 -24.13
CA LEU A 16 -6.51 16.40 -24.09
C LEU A 16 -6.74 15.47 -22.89
N PRO A 17 -6.63 14.15 -23.06
CA PRO A 17 -6.99 13.18 -22.03
C PRO A 17 -6.12 13.25 -20.78
N HIS A 18 -5.00 13.96 -20.83
CA HIS A 18 -4.09 14.12 -19.70
C HIS A 18 -3.50 15.53 -19.66
N ARG A 19 -3.33 16.02 -18.46
CA ARG A 19 -2.56 17.25 -18.23
C ARG A 19 -1.08 16.98 -18.53
N PRO A 20 -0.34 17.90 -19.17
CA PRO A 20 1.11 17.81 -19.24
C PRO A 20 1.62 17.69 -17.81
N LYS A 21 2.43 16.67 -17.56
CA LYS A 21 3.16 16.51 -16.31
C LYS A 21 4.63 16.76 -16.61
N ASP A 22 5.30 17.49 -15.76
CA ASP A 22 6.74 17.74 -15.88
C ASP A 22 7.56 16.48 -15.67
N ASP A 23 6.96 15.47 -15.02
CA ASP A 23 7.65 14.24 -14.64
C ASP A 23 6.80 13.03 -15.02
N TYR A 24 7.25 12.25 -16.00
CA TYR A 24 6.69 10.95 -16.36
C TYR A 24 7.58 9.83 -15.82
N PRO A 25 6.99 8.73 -15.32
CA PRO A 25 7.75 7.54 -15.02
C PRO A 25 8.42 7.00 -16.28
N LEU A 26 9.69 6.62 -16.18
CA LEU A 26 10.38 5.86 -17.21
C LEU A 26 10.09 4.38 -16.96
N HIS A 27 9.85 3.64 -18.04
CA HIS A 27 9.58 2.21 -18.00
C HIS A 27 10.51 1.47 -18.94
N TRP A 28 11.09 0.39 -18.46
CA TRP A 28 11.86 -0.55 -19.24
C TRP A 28 11.16 -1.90 -19.19
N PRO A 29 10.82 -2.50 -20.35
CA PRO A 29 10.30 -3.87 -20.38
C PRO A 29 11.40 -4.85 -19.94
N ALA A 30 11.00 -6.06 -19.52
CA ALA A 30 11.93 -7.05 -18.98
C ALA A 30 13.10 -7.36 -19.93
N GLN A 31 12.83 -7.44 -21.23
CA GLN A 31 13.84 -7.71 -22.27
C GLN A 31 14.90 -6.62 -22.42
N ALA A 32 14.62 -5.39 -21.98
CA ALA A 32 15.57 -4.27 -22.03
C ALA A 32 16.41 -4.14 -20.76
N VAL A 33 16.10 -4.90 -19.72
CA VAL A 33 16.79 -4.85 -18.42
C VAL A 33 17.87 -5.90 -18.37
N SER A 34 19.11 -5.49 -18.09
CA SER A 34 20.21 -6.41 -17.82
C SER A 34 20.61 -6.32 -16.36
N HIS A 35 20.65 -7.45 -15.67
CA HIS A 35 21.08 -7.55 -14.28
C HIS A 35 22.23 -8.54 -14.15
N ASN A 36 23.30 -8.10 -13.50
CA ASN A 36 24.44 -8.96 -13.18
C ASN A 36 24.37 -9.35 -11.68
N PRO A 37 24.04 -10.59 -11.34
CA PRO A 37 23.89 -11.03 -9.94
C PRO A 37 25.19 -10.94 -9.15
N ALA A 38 26.36 -11.19 -9.79
CA ALA A 38 27.65 -11.18 -9.11
C ALA A 38 28.06 -9.78 -8.62
N THR A 39 27.71 -8.72 -9.37
CA THR A 39 28.05 -7.34 -9.03
C THR A 39 26.88 -6.56 -8.45
N GLY A 40 25.67 -7.11 -8.45
CA GLY A 40 24.44 -6.41 -8.08
C GLY A 40 24.15 -5.19 -8.97
N ARG A 41 24.70 -5.11 -10.18
CA ARG A 41 24.50 -4.00 -11.11
C ARG A 41 23.34 -4.30 -12.06
N MET A 42 22.44 -3.34 -12.17
CA MET A 42 21.37 -3.35 -13.15
C MET A 42 21.60 -2.25 -14.18
N LEU A 43 21.54 -2.59 -15.47
CA LEU A 43 21.72 -1.65 -16.57
C LEU A 43 20.35 -1.40 -17.23
N LEU A 44 20.06 -0.12 -17.42
CA LEU A 44 18.82 0.36 -18.01
C LEU A 44 19.17 1.23 -19.22
N PRO A 45 18.85 0.84 -20.48
CA PRO A 45 19.20 1.61 -21.65
C PRO A 45 18.44 2.93 -21.71
N MET A 46 19.14 3.99 -22.11
CA MET A 46 18.58 5.35 -22.16
C MET A 46 18.30 5.87 -23.56
N GLY A 47 18.32 4.97 -24.57
CA GLY A 47 18.08 5.29 -25.98
C GLY A 47 19.36 5.48 -26.79
N ARG A 48 19.19 5.72 -28.11
CA ARG A 48 20.31 5.85 -29.04
C ARG A 48 21.28 6.95 -28.61
N GLY A 49 22.60 6.64 -28.62
CA GLY A 49 23.67 7.58 -28.32
C GLY A 49 23.82 7.99 -26.86
N ARG A 50 23.00 7.44 -25.95
CA ARG A 50 23.08 7.72 -24.51
C ARG A 50 23.65 6.54 -23.75
N LYS A 51 24.48 6.83 -22.75
CA LYS A 51 24.97 5.82 -21.81
C LYS A 51 23.82 5.24 -21.00
N SER A 52 23.86 3.93 -20.78
CA SER A 52 22.89 3.25 -19.91
C SER A 52 22.94 3.77 -18.49
N LEU A 53 21.79 3.85 -17.83
CA LEU A 53 21.71 4.14 -16.41
C LEU A 53 22.11 2.88 -15.64
N ILE A 54 23.09 2.99 -14.75
CA ILE A 54 23.57 1.89 -13.92
C ILE A 54 23.02 2.06 -12.52
N ILE A 55 22.28 1.05 -12.03
CA ILE A 55 21.77 1.00 -10.67
C ILE A 55 22.60 -0.03 -9.90
N PRO A 56 23.40 0.39 -8.92
CA PRO A 56 24.18 -0.51 -8.08
C PRO A 56 23.33 -1.08 -6.93
N GLY A 57 23.79 -2.20 -6.37
CA GLY A 57 23.23 -2.74 -5.12
C GLY A 57 21.85 -3.40 -5.26
N VAL A 58 21.49 -3.83 -6.47
CA VAL A 58 20.26 -4.59 -6.69
C VAL A 58 20.55 -6.06 -6.37
N VAL A 59 20.02 -6.53 -5.25
CA VAL A 59 20.10 -7.93 -4.82
C VAL A 59 18.74 -8.57 -5.06
N LEU A 60 18.73 -9.64 -5.86
CA LEU A 60 17.56 -10.49 -6.07
C LEU A 60 17.75 -11.78 -5.27
N GLY A 61 16.65 -12.39 -4.86
CA GLY A 61 16.67 -13.66 -4.15
C GLY A 61 17.07 -14.84 -5.05
N PRO A 62 17.38 -16.00 -4.46
CA PRO A 62 17.64 -17.21 -5.22
C PRO A 62 16.45 -17.57 -6.13
N GLY A 63 16.73 -17.84 -7.41
CA GLY A 63 15.69 -18.16 -8.41
C GLY A 63 14.84 -16.97 -8.88
N GLU A 64 15.13 -15.76 -8.41
CA GLU A 64 14.47 -14.54 -8.86
C GLU A 64 15.16 -13.96 -10.10
N ALA A 65 14.36 -13.51 -11.08
CA ALA A 65 14.85 -12.81 -12.25
C ALA A 65 14.26 -11.41 -12.33
N ALA A 66 15.08 -10.44 -12.74
CA ALA A 66 14.61 -9.09 -12.98
C ALA A 66 13.62 -9.06 -14.13
N GLY A 67 12.43 -8.54 -13.87
CA GLY A 67 11.40 -8.26 -14.87
C GLY A 67 11.44 -6.81 -15.32
N ALA A 68 10.26 -6.22 -15.57
CA ALA A 68 10.14 -4.82 -15.94
C ALA A 68 10.59 -3.89 -14.81
N VAL A 69 11.20 -2.77 -15.18
CA VAL A 69 11.67 -1.74 -14.24
C VAL A 69 10.97 -0.43 -14.52
N SER A 70 10.62 0.29 -13.46
CA SER A 70 10.13 1.65 -13.56
C SER A 70 10.90 2.61 -12.66
N LEU A 71 11.18 3.81 -13.18
CA LEU A 71 11.80 4.92 -12.44
C LEU A 71 10.80 6.06 -12.34
N SER A 72 10.42 6.41 -11.12
CA SER A 72 9.49 7.50 -10.84
C SER A 72 10.17 8.59 -10.02
N LYS A 73 9.94 9.85 -10.39
CA LYS A 73 10.34 10.96 -9.55
C LYS A 73 9.44 11.03 -8.33
N ARG A 74 10.04 10.97 -7.16
CA ARG A 74 9.35 11.16 -5.88
C ARG A 74 9.91 12.40 -5.20
N ARG A 75 9.18 12.92 -4.23
CA ARG A 75 9.70 14.04 -3.44
C ARG A 75 10.91 13.62 -2.62
N GLY A 76 12.01 14.26 -2.91
CA GLY A 76 13.29 14.01 -2.24
C GLY A 76 14.15 12.95 -2.93
N GLY A 77 13.84 12.59 -4.19
CA GLY A 77 14.66 11.68 -4.99
C GLY A 77 13.88 10.91 -6.02
N TYR A 78 14.46 9.82 -6.46
CA TYR A 78 13.84 8.89 -7.40
C TYR A 78 13.54 7.57 -6.70
N GLU A 79 12.47 6.92 -7.11
CA GLU A 79 12.07 5.58 -6.68
C GLU A 79 12.16 4.65 -7.89
N ILE A 80 12.91 3.57 -7.70
CA ILE A 80 13.02 2.50 -8.69
C ILE A 80 12.17 1.34 -8.19
N SER A 81 11.27 0.86 -9.03
CA SER A 81 10.49 -0.34 -8.78
C SER A 81 10.92 -1.40 -9.78
N VAL A 82 11.34 -2.55 -9.29
CA VAL A 82 11.73 -3.71 -10.08
C VAL A 82 10.64 -4.76 -9.91
N CYS A 83 10.04 -5.21 -11.01
CA CYS A 83 9.21 -6.41 -10.98
C CYS A 83 10.16 -7.61 -10.91
N VAL A 84 9.89 -8.52 -9.99
CA VAL A 84 10.67 -9.74 -9.85
C VAL A 84 9.77 -10.91 -10.22
N ARG A 85 10.27 -11.80 -11.08
CA ARG A 85 9.63 -13.09 -11.32
C ARG A 85 10.08 -14.02 -10.21
N VAL A 86 9.15 -14.48 -9.42
CA VAL A 86 9.36 -15.51 -8.42
C VAL A 86 8.89 -16.81 -9.07
N ALA A 87 9.69 -17.87 -9.00
CA ALA A 87 9.19 -19.19 -9.36
C ALA A 87 7.97 -19.51 -8.49
N GLU A 88 6.88 -19.96 -9.09
CA GLU A 88 5.71 -20.44 -8.37
C GLU A 88 6.06 -21.74 -7.62
N ALA A 89 6.88 -21.65 -6.60
CA ALA A 89 6.90 -22.66 -5.58
C ALA A 89 5.60 -22.44 -4.80
N GLY A 90 4.58 -23.23 -5.09
CA GLY A 90 3.38 -23.28 -4.26
C GLY A 90 3.82 -23.55 -2.83
N ALA A 91 3.85 -22.52 -1.99
CA ALA A 91 4.18 -22.70 -0.59
C ALA A 91 3.15 -23.68 -0.02
N MET A 92 3.61 -24.80 0.52
CA MET A 92 2.73 -25.74 1.19
C MET A 92 2.07 -25.08 2.39
N PRO A 93 0.80 -25.37 2.68
CA PRO A 93 0.15 -24.88 3.87
C PRO A 93 0.97 -25.23 5.12
N PRO A 94 1.14 -24.30 6.08
CA PRO A 94 1.88 -24.57 7.32
C PRO A 94 1.29 -25.71 8.14
N GLY A 95 0.00 -25.99 7.99
CA GLY A 95 -0.74 -27.04 8.67
C GLY A 95 -2.21 -27.03 8.30
N GLN A 96 -3.05 -27.67 9.14
CA GLN A 96 -4.50 -27.77 8.94
C GLN A 96 -5.32 -26.94 9.94
N ASN A 97 -4.66 -26.20 10.83
CA ASN A 97 -5.37 -25.35 11.78
C ASN A 97 -6.10 -24.22 11.06
N GLN A 98 -7.18 -23.71 11.67
CA GLN A 98 -7.98 -22.61 11.17
C GLN A 98 -7.93 -21.44 12.14
N ALA A 99 -7.87 -20.24 11.61
CA ALA A 99 -7.92 -19.02 12.40
C ALA A 99 -8.87 -17.98 11.79
N ALA A 100 -9.40 -17.12 12.64
CA ALA A 100 -10.21 -15.98 12.25
C ALA A 100 -9.51 -14.69 12.65
N ALA A 101 -9.54 -13.68 11.79
CA ALA A 101 -8.96 -12.36 12.02
C ALA A 101 -10.01 -11.27 11.81
N ASP A 102 -10.14 -10.38 12.80
CA ASP A 102 -10.97 -9.17 12.77
C ASP A 102 -10.08 -7.94 12.59
N PRO A 103 -10.12 -7.29 11.42
CA PRO A 103 -9.39 -6.04 11.18
C PRO A 103 -10.08 -4.86 11.85
N GLY A 104 -9.32 -4.07 12.62
CA GLY A 104 -9.89 -2.96 13.37
C GLY A 104 -9.11 -1.64 13.25
N ILE A 105 -9.70 -0.56 13.78
CA ILE A 105 -9.07 0.77 13.81
C ILE A 105 -8.09 0.91 14.99
N ILE A 106 -8.39 0.31 16.13
CA ILE A 106 -7.56 0.39 17.35
C ILE A 106 -6.47 -0.67 17.31
N HIS A 107 -6.85 -1.88 17.07
CA HIS A 107 -5.99 -2.98 16.72
C HIS A 107 -6.01 -3.09 15.19
N GLN A 108 -4.85 -3.30 14.57
CA GLN A 108 -4.79 -3.51 13.12
C GLN A 108 -5.51 -4.81 12.77
N THR A 109 -5.36 -5.81 13.64
CA THR A 109 -6.10 -7.06 13.59
C THR A 109 -6.10 -7.70 14.98
N VAL A 110 -7.18 -8.41 15.29
CA VAL A 110 -7.25 -9.38 16.39
C VAL A 110 -7.52 -10.73 15.74
N THR A 111 -6.77 -11.73 16.13
CA THR A 111 -6.82 -13.04 15.49
C THR A 111 -6.89 -14.11 16.58
N THR A 112 -7.70 -15.15 16.34
CA THR A 112 -7.79 -16.32 17.21
C THR A 112 -7.85 -17.59 16.36
N ASP A 113 -7.31 -18.68 16.88
CA ASP A 113 -7.45 -20.01 16.28
C ASP A 113 -8.51 -20.85 17.03
N ARG A 114 -8.77 -22.07 16.52
CA ARG A 114 -9.72 -23.02 17.15
C ARG A 114 -9.26 -23.55 18.50
N HIS A 115 -7.96 -23.42 18.83
CA HIS A 115 -7.36 -23.90 20.08
C HIS A 115 -7.34 -22.83 21.18
N GLY A 116 -7.92 -21.65 20.91
CA GLY A 116 -7.98 -20.54 21.86
C GLY A 116 -6.72 -19.68 21.92
N ASN A 117 -5.72 -19.94 21.06
CA ASN A 117 -4.57 -19.03 20.94
C ASN A 117 -4.99 -17.75 20.27
N GLY A 118 -4.47 -16.62 20.72
CA GLY A 118 -4.84 -15.31 20.20
C GLY A 118 -3.66 -14.39 19.94
N LEU A 119 -3.82 -13.48 18.97
CA LEU A 119 -2.88 -12.41 18.66
C LEU A 119 -3.64 -11.10 18.47
N ALA A 120 -3.21 -10.05 19.15
CA ALA A 120 -3.69 -8.67 18.92
C ALA A 120 -2.55 -7.79 18.41
N VAL A 121 -2.65 -7.36 17.15
CA VAL A 121 -1.69 -6.44 16.54
C VAL A 121 -2.17 -5.01 16.72
N SER A 122 -1.41 -4.18 17.44
CA SER A 122 -1.81 -2.80 17.74
C SER A 122 -1.74 -1.88 16.52
N GLY A 123 -2.86 -1.22 16.19
CA GLY A 123 -2.94 -0.13 15.19
C GLY A 123 -2.69 1.28 15.76
N ARG A 124 -2.41 1.40 17.07
CA ARG A 124 -2.28 2.70 17.77
C ARG A 124 -1.15 3.56 17.20
N GLY A 125 -0.02 2.96 16.79
CA GLY A 125 1.09 3.66 16.15
C GLY A 125 0.70 4.32 14.82
N ILE A 126 -0.05 3.62 13.97
CA ILE A 126 -0.59 4.15 12.71
C ILE A 126 -1.52 5.34 12.99
N ARG A 127 -2.42 5.19 13.96
CA ARG A 127 -3.34 6.27 14.36
C ARG A 127 -2.61 7.49 14.90
N ALA A 128 -1.59 7.30 15.72
CA ALA A 128 -0.78 8.39 16.29
C ALA A 128 -0.09 9.18 15.17
N LEU A 129 0.53 8.50 14.21
CA LEU A 129 1.16 9.12 13.04
C LEU A 129 0.16 9.93 12.19
N LYS A 130 -1.00 9.36 11.88
CA LYS A 130 -2.05 10.04 11.10
C LYS A 130 -2.61 11.26 11.86
N ARG A 131 -2.82 11.15 13.17
CA ARG A 131 -3.26 12.26 14.04
C ARG A 131 -2.21 13.38 14.10
N HIS A 132 -0.94 13.04 14.29
CA HIS A 132 0.17 14.00 14.29
C HIS A 132 0.26 14.73 12.94
N ARG A 133 0.25 13.99 11.82
CA ARG A 133 0.20 14.57 10.48
C ARG A 133 -0.93 15.58 10.34
N GLY A 134 -2.14 15.22 10.76
CA GLY A 134 -3.31 16.10 10.67
C GLY A 134 -3.16 17.40 11.47
N LYS A 135 -2.55 17.36 12.66
CA LYS A 135 -2.26 18.55 13.47
C LYS A 135 -1.24 19.46 12.76
N ARG A 136 -0.12 18.88 12.30
CA ARG A 136 0.97 19.63 11.62
C ARG A 136 0.52 20.21 10.29
N MET A 137 -0.25 19.45 9.49
CA MET A 137 -0.81 19.95 8.23
C MET A 137 -1.69 21.18 8.42
N ARG A 138 -2.54 21.20 9.47
CA ARG A 138 -3.37 22.37 9.80
C ARG A 138 -2.54 23.57 10.22
N GLN A 139 -1.49 23.38 11.02
CA GLN A 139 -0.57 24.46 11.41
C GLN A 139 0.11 25.08 10.19
N ILE A 140 0.64 24.25 9.27
CA ILE A 140 1.27 24.73 8.04
C ILE A 140 0.25 25.42 7.15
N ALA A 141 -0.98 24.87 7.02
CA ALA A 141 -2.05 25.47 6.22
C ALA A 141 -2.45 26.86 6.73
N ARG A 142 -2.56 27.06 8.05
CA ARG A 142 -2.82 28.37 8.66
C ARG A 142 -1.74 29.40 8.30
N LYS A 143 -0.47 29.02 8.36
CA LYS A 143 0.66 29.87 7.95
C LYS A 143 0.62 30.18 6.45
N GLN A 144 0.30 29.18 5.63
CA GLN A 144 0.25 29.29 4.18
C GLN A 144 -0.90 30.18 3.70
N LYS A 145 -2.04 30.18 4.42
CA LYS A 145 -3.19 31.08 4.13
C LYS A 145 -2.80 32.57 4.21
N ARG A 146 -1.82 32.92 5.02
CA ARG A 146 -1.31 34.30 5.20
C ARG A 146 -0.24 34.68 4.16
N CYS A 147 0.07 33.81 3.20
CA CYS A 147 1.09 34.07 2.18
C CYS A 147 0.43 34.29 0.83
N ILE A 148 1.00 35.15 0.01
CA ILE A 148 0.64 35.30 -1.39
C ILE A 148 0.87 33.96 -2.10
N LYS A 149 -0.15 33.46 -2.79
CA LYS A 149 -0.11 32.18 -3.52
C LYS A 149 1.02 32.23 -4.58
N GLY A 150 1.86 31.22 -4.59
CA GLY A 150 3.01 31.14 -5.51
C GLY A 150 4.27 31.85 -5.01
N SER A 151 4.22 32.68 -3.96
CA SER A 151 5.39 33.31 -3.39
C SER A 151 6.43 32.29 -2.88
N ARG A 152 7.69 32.72 -2.72
CA ARG A 152 8.78 31.87 -2.19
C ARG A 152 8.42 31.22 -0.85
N ARG A 153 7.81 31.98 0.06
CA ARG A 153 7.36 31.49 1.37
C ARG A 153 6.22 30.48 1.23
N TRP A 154 5.25 30.76 0.36
CA TRP A 154 4.14 29.83 0.07
C TRP A 154 4.66 28.49 -0.49
N LYS A 155 5.58 28.54 -1.48
CA LYS A 155 6.20 27.35 -2.08
C LYS A 155 6.96 26.53 -1.02
N ARG A 156 7.71 27.18 -0.12
CA ARG A 156 8.43 26.51 0.96
C ARG A 156 7.48 25.79 1.93
N LEU A 157 6.37 26.45 2.31
CA LEU A 157 5.35 25.82 3.16
C LEU A 157 4.64 24.65 2.45
N GLN A 158 4.42 24.78 1.15
CA GLN A 158 3.86 23.68 0.35
C GLN A 158 4.84 22.49 0.28
N ALA A 159 6.12 22.74 0.09
CA ALA A 159 7.15 21.70 0.14
C ALA A 159 7.18 21.00 1.51
N ALA A 160 7.08 21.75 2.62
CA ALA A 160 7.03 21.20 3.97
C ALA A 160 5.79 20.28 4.18
N LYS A 161 4.60 20.68 3.72
CA LYS A 161 3.40 19.80 3.73
C LYS A 161 3.66 18.49 3.03
N ASN A 162 4.29 18.59 1.88
CA ASN A 162 4.51 17.45 1.02
C ASN A 162 5.54 16.48 1.61
N THR A 163 6.62 17.01 2.20
CA THR A 163 7.62 16.21 2.92
C THR A 163 6.99 15.50 4.12
N LEU A 164 6.16 16.22 4.89
CA LEU A 164 5.43 15.63 6.02
C LEU A 164 4.50 14.50 5.57
N ALA A 165 3.76 14.71 4.48
CA ALA A 165 2.88 13.68 3.92
C ALA A 165 3.67 12.43 3.51
N ALA A 166 4.75 12.60 2.75
CA ALA A 166 5.59 11.51 2.26
C ALA A 166 6.26 10.72 3.41
N ARG A 167 6.82 11.43 4.42
CA ARG A 167 7.40 10.79 5.60
C ARG A 167 6.36 9.98 6.38
N THR A 168 5.17 10.55 6.58
CA THR A 168 4.11 9.86 7.32
C THR A 168 3.63 8.63 6.55
N ALA A 169 3.43 8.74 5.24
CA ALA A 169 3.00 7.62 4.40
C ALA A 169 4.00 6.45 4.48
N ARG A 170 5.31 6.72 4.38
CA ARG A 170 6.35 5.69 4.52
C ARG A 170 6.30 5.00 5.88
N ARG A 171 6.20 5.75 6.98
CA ARG A 171 6.13 5.18 8.33
C ARG A 171 4.85 4.38 8.57
N VAL A 172 3.72 4.85 8.04
CA VAL A 172 2.45 4.11 8.11
C VAL A 172 2.55 2.81 7.31
N LYS A 173 3.13 2.85 6.10
CA LYS A 173 3.37 1.66 5.30
C LYS A 173 4.25 0.65 6.04
N ASP A 174 5.36 1.09 6.64
CA ASP A 174 6.27 0.22 7.41
C ASP A 174 5.55 -0.46 8.58
N LEU A 175 4.83 0.31 9.41
CA LEU A 175 4.08 -0.24 10.54
C LEU A 175 2.99 -1.22 10.08
N ARG A 176 2.29 -0.91 8.98
CA ARG A 176 1.29 -1.80 8.39
C ARG A 176 1.91 -3.13 7.99
N HIS A 177 3.00 -3.10 7.23
CA HIS A 177 3.68 -4.31 6.78
C HIS A 177 4.22 -5.15 7.94
N LYS A 178 4.76 -4.51 8.99
CA LYS A 178 5.24 -5.19 10.20
C LYS A 178 4.10 -5.88 10.95
N GLY A 179 2.97 -5.19 11.12
CA GLY A 179 1.82 -5.77 11.80
C GLY A 179 1.21 -6.95 11.05
N LEU A 180 1.03 -6.83 9.73
CA LEU A 180 0.52 -7.93 8.91
C LEU A 180 1.52 -9.09 8.79
N ARG A 181 2.83 -8.81 8.82
CA ARG A 181 3.84 -9.84 8.87
C ARG A 181 3.78 -10.61 10.19
N ALA A 182 3.66 -9.90 11.32
CA ALA A 182 3.53 -10.54 12.63
C ALA A 182 2.30 -11.47 12.70
N LEU A 183 1.18 -11.09 12.05
CA LEU A 183 0.02 -11.96 11.94
C LEU A 183 0.34 -13.23 11.14
N VAL A 184 0.95 -13.10 9.96
CA VAL A 184 1.27 -14.26 9.12
C VAL A 184 2.30 -15.16 9.80
N ASP A 185 3.32 -14.59 10.45
CA ASP A 185 4.32 -15.36 11.22
C ASP A 185 3.67 -16.09 12.41
N TRP A 186 2.65 -15.50 13.03
CA TRP A 186 1.86 -16.16 14.06
C TRP A 186 1.06 -17.32 13.47
N CYS A 187 0.40 -17.13 12.32
CA CYS A 187 -0.33 -18.19 11.63
C CYS A 187 0.59 -19.37 11.29
N VAL A 188 1.79 -19.11 10.77
CA VAL A 188 2.78 -20.15 10.46
C VAL A 188 3.17 -20.92 11.72
N ARG A 189 3.47 -20.25 12.84
CA ARG A 189 3.84 -20.89 14.11
C ARG A 189 2.72 -21.73 14.73
N HIS A 190 1.45 -21.39 14.44
CA HIS A 190 0.28 -22.12 14.92
C HIS A 190 -0.30 -23.07 13.86
N GLU A 191 0.48 -23.39 12.82
CA GLU A 191 0.12 -24.36 11.78
C GLU A 191 -1.20 -24.04 11.08
N VAL A 192 -1.52 -22.74 10.92
CA VAL A 192 -2.76 -22.27 10.30
C VAL A 192 -2.68 -22.41 8.79
N GLY A 193 -3.48 -23.30 8.22
CA GLY A 193 -3.63 -23.48 6.78
C GLY A 193 -4.75 -22.63 6.16
N GLU A 194 -5.73 -22.22 6.98
CA GLU A 194 -6.87 -21.39 6.54
C GLU A 194 -7.07 -20.20 7.47
N LEU A 195 -7.13 -19.00 6.87
CA LEU A 195 -7.35 -17.76 7.59
C LEU A 195 -8.62 -17.08 7.08
N PHE A 196 -9.63 -16.95 7.94
CA PHE A 196 -10.84 -16.20 7.68
C PHE A 196 -10.66 -14.77 8.16
N VAL A 197 -10.89 -13.79 7.27
CA VAL A 197 -10.73 -12.38 7.59
C VAL A 197 -12.04 -11.66 7.39
N GLY A 198 -12.49 -10.98 8.42
CA GLY A 198 -13.66 -10.14 8.35
C GLY A 198 -13.52 -8.97 7.39
N ASP A 199 -14.59 -8.59 6.70
CA ASP A 199 -14.62 -7.47 5.77
C ASP A 199 -15.50 -6.33 6.28
N PRO A 200 -14.96 -5.37 7.02
CA PRO A 200 -15.72 -4.26 7.57
C PRO A 200 -15.95 -3.11 6.58
N ARG A 201 -15.71 -3.29 5.27
CA ARG A 201 -15.88 -2.21 4.28
C ARG A 201 -17.30 -1.63 4.26
N GLY A 202 -18.32 -2.42 4.58
CA GLY A 202 -19.70 -1.97 4.70
C GLY A 202 -19.96 -0.97 5.83
N VAL A 203 -19.06 -0.87 6.82
CA VAL A 203 -19.20 0.07 7.95
C VAL A 203 -18.92 1.53 7.52
N ALA A 204 -18.19 1.77 6.46
CA ALA A 204 -17.78 3.11 6.02
C ALA A 204 -18.96 4.01 5.58
N GLY A 205 -20.08 3.42 5.17
CA GLY A 205 -21.29 4.15 4.73
C GLY A 205 -22.21 4.66 5.85
N LYS A 206 -22.01 4.20 7.08
CA LYS A 206 -22.87 4.59 8.21
C LYS A 206 -22.54 6.01 8.67
N ARG A 207 -23.57 6.88 8.75
CA ARG A 207 -23.43 8.22 9.33
C ARG A 207 -23.22 8.11 10.82
N SER A 208 -22.03 8.42 11.27
CA SER A 208 -21.64 8.49 12.68
C SER A 208 -21.06 9.88 12.98
N GLY A 209 -20.82 10.19 14.24
CA GLY A 209 -20.28 11.49 14.63
C GLY A 209 -18.96 11.84 13.93
N ARG A 210 -18.67 13.13 13.75
CA ARG A 210 -17.51 13.70 13.03
C ARG A 210 -16.16 13.05 13.39
N LYS A 211 -15.97 12.67 14.64
CA LYS A 211 -14.75 12.02 15.13
C LYS A 211 -14.62 10.59 14.58
N HIS A 212 -15.71 9.84 14.54
CA HIS A 212 -15.76 8.48 14.00
C HIS A 212 -15.54 8.50 12.48
N ASN A 213 -16.30 9.31 11.75
CA ASN A 213 -16.19 9.41 10.28
C ASN A 213 -14.76 9.74 9.84
N ARG A 214 -14.05 10.64 10.58
CA ARG A 214 -12.65 10.93 10.29
C ARG A 214 -11.73 9.73 10.54
N ARG A 215 -12.02 8.89 11.52
CA ARG A 215 -11.22 7.69 11.80
C ARG A 215 -11.43 6.64 10.73
N THR A 216 -12.68 6.40 10.37
CA THR A 216 -13.08 5.44 9.34
C THR A 216 -12.54 5.84 7.96
N SER A 217 -12.65 7.12 7.57
CA SER A 217 -12.11 7.62 6.30
C SER A 217 -10.58 7.56 6.20
N GLN A 218 -9.88 7.49 7.33
CA GLN A 218 -8.44 7.32 7.37
C GLN A 218 -8.00 5.85 7.51
N TRP A 219 -8.96 4.96 7.67
CA TRP A 219 -8.71 3.54 7.74
C TRP A 219 -8.64 2.96 6.33
N GLU A 220 -7.46 2.55 5.93
CA GLU A 220 -7.17 2.02 4.60
C GLU A 220 -7.35 0.49 4.60
N ILE A 221 -8.54 0.03 5.01
CA ILE A 221 -8.84 -1.40 5.20
C ILE A 221 -8.66 -2.22 3.93
N GLY A 222 -9.05 -1.69 2.79
CA GLY A 222 -8.88 -2.39 1.51
C GLY A 222 -7.41 -2.70 1.21
N GLU A 223 -6.50 -1.81 1.59
CA GLU A 223 -5.07 -2.03 1.45
C GLU A 223 -4.54 -3.06 2.48
N ASP A 224 -5.06 -3.03 3.71
CA ASP A 224 -4.71 -4.03 4.73
C ASP A 224 -5.14 -5.44 4.29
N LEU A 225 -6.37 -5.60 3.79
CA LEU A 225 -6.89 -6.88 3.28
C LEU A 225 -6.09 -7.38 2.07
N ARG A 226 -5.77 -6.51 1.11
CA ARG A 226 -4.97 -6.86 -0.06
C ARG A 226 -3.59 -7.38 0.35
N LEU A 227 -2.88 -6.62 1.19
CA LEU A 227 -1.54 -6.98 1.66
C LEU A 227 -1.55 -8.25 2.53
N LEU A 228 -2.59 -8.45 3.34
CA LEU A 228 -2.73 -9.66 4.15
C LEU A 228 -2.89 -10.88 3.25
N LYS A 229 -3.78 -10.80 2.26
CA LYS A 229 -4.00 -11.88 1.30
C LYS A 229 -2.71 -12.25 0.56
N GLU A 230 -1.96 -11.27 0.06
CA GLU A 230 -0.68 -11.49 -0.62
C GLU A 230 0.34 -12.19 0.29
N LYS A 231 0.46 -11.72 1.54
CA LYS A 231 1.40 -12.31 2.51
C LYS A 231 0.99 -13.70 2.97
N ALA A 232 -0.31 -13.94 3.19
CA ALA A 232 -0.85 -15.24 3.54
C ALA A 232 -0.61 -16.25 2.42
N GLN A 233 -0.92 -15.88 1.18
CA GLN A 233 -0.69 -16.71 0.00
C GLN A 233 0.80 -17.05 -0.18
N ALA A 234 1.70 -16.08 0.03
CA ALA A 234 3.14 -16.32 -0.02
C ALA A 234 3.63 -17.30 1.06
N ALA A 235 2.89 -17.47 2.16
CA ALA A 235 3.15 -18.42 3.23
C ALA A 235 2.35 -19.74 3.08
N GLY A 236 1.69 -19.98 1.96
CA GLY A 236 0.86 -21.16 1.72
C GLY A 236 -0.49 -21.15 2.45
N ILE A 237 -0.87 -20.07 3.10
CA ILE A 237 -2.12 -19.96 3.86
C ILE A 237 -3.26 -19.56 2.92
N ARG A 238 -4.34 -20.33 2.90
CA ARG A 238 -5.58 -19.96 2.19
C ARG A 238 -6.30 -18.87 2.96
N CYS A 239 -6.47 -17.70 2.33
CA CYS A 239 -7.07 -16.52 2.96
C CYS A 239 -8.45 -16.22 2.35
N PHE A 240 -9.48 -16.28 3.18
CA PHE A 240 -10.87 -16.01 2.82
C PHE A 240 -11.30 -14.68 3.44
N THR A 241 -12.16 -13.93 2.74
CA THR A 241 -12.78 -12.73 3.29
C THR A 241 -14.29 -12.91 3.32
N GLY A 242 -14.92 -12.55 4.43
CA GLY A 242 -16.35 -12.71 4.65
C GLY A 242 -17.02 -11.53 5.33
N ASP A 243 -18.34 -11.45 5.19
CA ASP A 243 -19.14 -10.42 5.87
C ASP A 243 -19.24 -10.73 7.37
N GLU A 244 -18.98 -9.73 8.20
CA GLU A 244 -19.04 -9.81 9.66
C GLU A 244 -20.44 -9.50 10.21
N ARG A 245 -21.44 -9.28 9.36
CA ARG A 245 -22.76 -8.86 9.82
C ARG A 245 -23.40 -9.92 10.72
N GLY A 246 -23.78 -9.49 11.91
CA GLY A 246 -24.52 -10.33 12.85
C GLY A 246 -23.67 -11.29 13.67
N THR A 247 -22.37 -11.42 13.43
CA THR A 247 -21.50 -12.33 14.21
C THR A 247 -21.48 -11.97 15.70
N SER A 248 -21.46 -10.68 16.04
CA SER A 248 -21.49 -10.20 17.43
C SER A 248 -22.86 -10.35 18.11
N SER A 249 -23.92 -10.53 17.36
CA SER A 249 -25.29 -10.68 17.88
C SER A 249 -25.78 -12.11 17.90
N THR A 250 -24.96 -13.03 17.43
CA THR A 250 -25.29 -14.47 17.39
C THR A 250 -24.47 -15.20 18.44
N CYS A 251 -25.15 -15.94 19.31
CA CYS A 251 -24.48 -16.77 20.32
C CYS A 251 -23.66 -17.87 19.61
N PRO A 252 -22.34 -18.01 19.89
CA PRO A 252 -21.53 -19.02 19.23
C PRO A 252 -21.86 -20.46 19.66
N VAL A 253 -22.59 -20.64 20.78
CA VAL A 253 -22.95 -21.96 21.30
C VAL A 253 -24.27 -22.44 20.76
N CYS A 254 -25.33 -21.60 20.82
CA CYS A 254 -26.69 -22.01 20.45
C CYS A 254 -27.23 -21.36 19.19
N GLY A 255 -26.50 -20.46 18.54
CA GLY A 255 -26.93 -19.75 17.34
C GLY A 255 -28.05 -18.71 17.55
N ALA A 256 -28.54 -18.51 18.79
CA ALA A 256 -29.58 -17.52 19.08
C ALA A 256 -29.06 -16.09 18.86
N ARG A 257 -29.95 -15.22 18.37
CA ARG A 257 -29.71 -13.77 18.21
C ARG A 257 -30.35 -12.99 19.33
#